data_68fc0754e038112471565d65c1d745d9
#
_entry.id   68fc0754e038112471565d65c1d745d9
#
_cell.length_a   1.000
_cell.length_b   1.000
_cell.length_c   1.000
_cell.angle_alpha   90.00
_cell.angle_beta   90.00
_cell.angle_gamma   90.00
#
_symmetry.space_group_name_H-M   'P 1'
#
loop_
_entity.id
_entity.type
_entity.pdbx_description
1 polymer ?
#
loop_
_entity_poly.entity_id
_entity_poly.type
_entity_poly.pdbx_seq_one_letter_code
_entity_poly.pdbx_strand_id
1 'polypeptide(L)'
;MTQYVPKFCRPKRSLFSRIAGPVSAVLTLALLLGLLPLLTASGQKTAVRISVPDIPEKFDALLQAAPDLLPQAPQGGAAAASEQPAAPVVVKKLNDADLVAPQPIKECYGQAQTLEEMSWFEEKAAGLLQGQQLYFGPEREQLEGTPINYYLDDSIAVVTWKELVGYCVLTFAEVKIADGSQFRRFLADGRYGADTQYKTTEMAQTVNAVLASSGDFYKFHYNGIVVYEGEVRKVHANKADTCFIDQGGNLIFLSQDVKMTQEEAQKFVDDNDIRFSLVFGPILVDDGVRCEPASYDLGEVNSFSPRAALCQMDELHYLVVTANPEPEHPGKLDIHQFAQRLAETGCRKAYTLDGGQTAAIALDGELVNHVLYGQQRPISDIIYFATAVGG
;
A
#
# COMPACT_ATOMS: atom_id res chain seq x y z
N MET A 1 20.91 15.71 -3.44
CA MET A 1 20.29 14.91 -4.52
C MET A 1 18.89 15.42 -4.72
N THR A 2 18.52 15.86 -5.91
CA THR A 2 17.15 16.32 -6.19
C THR A 2 16.31 15.08 -6.37
N GLN A 3 15.37 14.81 -5.45
CA GLN A 3 14.40 13.72 -5.61
C GLN A 3 13.65 13.92 -6.93
N TYR A 4 13.75 12.93 -7.80
CA TYR A 4 13.00 12.89 -9.04
C TYR A 4 11.51 12.67 -8.72
N VAL A 5 10.67 13.66 -8.97
CA VAL A 5 9.21 13.53 -8.84
C VAL A 5 8.63 13.28 -10.23
N PRO A 6 8.02 12.12 -10.49
CA PRO A 6 7.40 11.80 -11.76
C PRO A 6 6.41 12.86 -12.18
N LYS A 7 6.43 13.30 -13.45
CA LYS A 7 5.56 14.35 -13.98
C LYS A 7 4.06 14.04 -13.82
N PHE A 8 3.70 12.77 -13.74
CA PHE A 8 2.31 12.33 -13.68
C PHE A 8 1.69 12.40 -12.30
N CYS A 9 2.51 12.35 -11.25
CA CYS A 9 2.06 12.48 -9.86
C CYS A 9 2.13 13.94 -9.38
N ARG A 10 2.48 14.89 -10.23
CA ARG A 10 2.34 16.31 -9.86
C ARG A 10 0.86 16.65 -9.91
N PRO A 11 0.21 16.95 -8.78
CA PRO A 11 -1.15 17.39 -8.82
C PRO A 11 -1.20 18.64 -9.70
N LYS A 12 -2.03 18.64 -10.75
CA LYS A 12 -2.55 19.88 -11.28
C LYS A 12 -3.32 20.50 -10.14
N ARG A 13 -2.65 21.35 -9.35
CA ARG A 13 -3.31 22.10 -8.28
C ARG A 13 -4.49 22.81 -8.92
N SER A 14 -5.65 22.20 -8.80
CA SER A 14 -6.89 22.86 -9.22
C SER A 14 -6.98 24.15 -8.41
N LEU A 15 -7.53 25.19 -9.00
CA LEU A 15 -7.82 26.43 -8.28
C LEU A 15 -8.59 26.16 -6.99
N PHE A 16 -9.36 25.07 -6.96
CA PHE A 16 -10.13 24.55 -5.81
C PHE A 16 -9.26 24.09 -4.63
N SER A 17 -8.13 23.42 -4.84
CA SER A 17 -7.27 22.97 -3.73
C SER A 17 -6.50 24.10 -3.04
N ARG A 18 -6.35 25.25 -3.72
CA ARG A 18 -5.77 26.47 -3.12
C ARG A 18 -6.76 27.23 -2.23
N ILE A 19 -8.05 26.98 -2.39
CA ILE A 19 -9.13 27.72 -1.72
C ILE A 19 -9.85 26.85 -0.67
N ALA A 20 -9.83 25.51 -0.81
CA ALA A 20 -10.58 24.61 0.07
C ALA A 20 -10.11 24.63 1.53
N GLY A 21 -8.83 24.69 1.80
CA GLY A 21 -8.31 24.75 3.17
C GLY A 21 -8.73 26.01 3.94
N PRO A 22 -8.50 27.21 3.39
CA PRO A 22 -8.95 28.47 4.00
C PRO A 22 -10.49 28.58 4.13
N VAL A 23 -11.23 28.07 3.11
CA VAL A 23 -12.71 28.13 3.11
C VAL A 23 -13.29 27.18 4.15
N SER A 24 -12.72 25.99 4.33
CA SER A 24 -13.14 25.03 5.37
C SER A 24 -12.94 25.62 6.76
N ALA A 25 -11.80 26.25 7.03
CA ALA A 25 -11.52 26.92 8.32
C ALA A 25 -12.49 28.09 8.60
N VAL A 26 -12.83 28.86 7.58
CA VAL A 26 -13.79 30.00 7.70
C VAL A 26 -15.22 29.50 7.93
N LEU A 27 -15.63 28.39 7.26
CA LEU A 27 -16.95 27.77 7.47
C LEU A 27 -17.08 27.19 8.87
N THR A 28 -16.04 26.52 9.37
CA THR A 28 -16.03 25.96 10.73
C THR A 28 -16.09 27.08 11.77
N LEU A 29 -15.38 28.17 11.55
CA LEU A 29 -15.42 29.34 12.44
C LEU A 29 -16.78 30.05 12.41
N ALA A 30 -17.42 30.15 11.24
CA ALA A 30 -18.76 30.73 11.07
C ALA A 30 -19.86 29.89 11.75
N LEU A 31 -19.70 28.55 11.72
CA LEU A 31 -20.57 27.61 12.44
C LEU A 31 -20.44 27.74 13.96
N LEU A 32 -19.22 27.87 14.47
CA LEU A 32 -18.93 28.03 15.90
C LEU A 32 -19.43 29.38 16.46
N LEU A 33 -19.46 30.43 15.62
CA LEU A 33 -19.90 31.77 16.02
C LEU A 33 -21.41 32.04 15.81
N GLY A 34 -22.18 31.04 15.37
CA GLY A 34 -23.65 31.17 15.19
C GLY A 34 -24.06 32.13 14.05
N LEU A 35 -23.19 32.39 13.09
CA LEU A 35 -23.44 33.30 11.95
C LEU A 35 -24.19 32.64 10.77
N LEU A 36 -24.52 31.34 10.87
CA LEU A 36 -25.22 30.57 9.82
C LEU A 36 -26.62 31.10 9.49
N PRO A 37 -27.44 31.62 10.46
CA PRO A 37 -28.77 32.17 10.14
C PRO A 37 -28.75 33.42 9.25
N LEU A 38 -27.61 34.11 9.18
CA LEU A 38 -27.44 35.34 8.39
C LEU A 38 -27.19 35.09 6.89
N LEU A 39 -26.77 33.86 6.54
CA LEU A 39 -26.45 33.48 5.16
C LEU A 39 -27.64 32.93 4.37
N THR A 40 -28.76 32.58 5.04
CA THR A 40 -29.91 31.97 4.41
C THR A 40 -31.07 32.93 4.14
N ALA A 41 -31.00 34.18 4.57
CA ALA A 41 -32.13 35.11 4.59
C ALA A 41 -32.24 36.10 3.41
N SER A 42 -31.26 36.19 2.49
CA SER A 42 -31.42 37.07 1.35
C SER A 42 -30.68 36.59 0.12
N GLY A 43 -31.41 36.39 -0.97
CA GLY A 43 -30.89 35.99 -2.28
C GLY A 43 -30.12 37.07 -3.04
N GLN A 44 -29.40 37.97 -2.38
CA GLN A 44 -28.52 38.96 -2.99
C GLN A 44 -27.07 38.67 -2.65
N LYS A 45 -26.26 38.50 -3.70
CA LYS A 45 -24.80 38.32 -3.63
C LYS A 45 -24.15 39.62 -3.14
N THR A 46 -23.98 39.78 -1.86
CA THR A 46 -23.12 40.84 -1.32
C THR A 46 -21.78 40.19 -0.95
N ALA A 47 -20.74 40.54 -1.68
CA ALA A 47 -19.37 40.10 -1.37
C ALA A 47 -18.92 40.83 -0.10
N VAL A 48 -18.91 40.12 1.02
CA VAL A 48 -18.29 40.60 2.25
C VAL A 48 -16.78 40.44 2.11
N ARG A 49 -16.07 41.52 1.94
CA ARG A 49 -14.60 41.57 2.01
C ARG A 49 -14.20 41.51 3.48
N ILE A 50 -13.80 40.35 3.96
CA ILE A 50 -13.22 40.20 5.28
C ILE A 50 -11.70 40.46 5.13
N SER A 51 -11.18 41.50 5.79
CA SER A 51 -9.74 41.77 5.78
C SER A 51 -9.04 40.84 6.80
N VAL A 52 -8.07 40.10 6.33
CA VAL A 52 -7.34 39.06 7.09
C VAL A 52 -6.53 39.57 8.31
N PRO A 53 -6.16 40.88 8.44
CA PRO A 53 -5.38 41.37 9.58
C PRO A 53 -6.11 41.46 10.93
N ASP A 54 -7.46 41.48 10.95
CA ASP A 54 -8.23 41.64 12.18
C ASP A 54 -8.51 40.33 12.98
N ILE A 55 -8.14 39.19 12.43
CA ILE A 55 -8.47 37.89 13.03
C ILE A 55 -7.59 37.53 14.24
N PRO A 56 -6.26 37.73 14.22
CA PRO A 56 -5.38 37.37 15.36
C PRO A 56 -5.73 38.11 16.65
N GLU A 57 -5.95 39.42 16.61
CA GLU A 57 -6.23 40.23 17.81
C GLU A 57 -7.57 39.87 18.47
N LYS A 58 -8.57 39.49 17.68
CA LYS A 58 -9.86 39.07 18.23
C LYS A 58 -9.82 37.64 18.80
N PHE A 59 -8.93 36.82 18.34
CA PHE A 59 -8.76 35.45 18.84
C PHE A 59 -8.07 35.46 20.22
N ASP A 60 -7.03 36.26 20.38
CA ASP A 60 -6.35 36.42 21.64
C ASP A 60 -7.23 37.10 22.72
N ALA A 61 -8.09 38.02 22.31
CA ALA A 61 -9.05 38.65 23.22
C ALA A 61 -10.14 37.69 23.69
N LEU A 62 -10.56 36.73 22.84
CA LEU A 62 -11.51 35.69 23.23
C LEU A 62 -10.91 34.65 24.17
N LEU A 63 -9.65 34.28 24.00
CA LEU A 63 -8.94 33.38 24.90
C LEU A 63 -8.69 34.00 26.28
N GLN A 64 -8.51 35.32 26.36
CA GLN A 64 -8.34 36.04 27.62
C GLN A 64 -9.68 36.30 28.36
N ALA A 65 -10.81 36.32 27.65
CA ALA A 65 -12.11 36.61 28.22
C ALA A 65 -12.85 35.38 28.78
N ALA A 66 -12.38 34.17 28.54
CA ALA A 66 -13.03 32.93 28.96
C ALA A 66 -12.04 31.86 29.45
N PRO A 67 -11.31 32.09 30.53
CA PRO A 67 -10.34 31.12 31.06
C PRO A 67 -10.99 29.82 31.57
N ASP A 68 -12.29 29.79 31.81
CA ASP A 68 -13.02 28.64 32.36
C ASP A 68 -13.57 27.68 31.30
N LEU A 69 -13.35 27.95 29.98
CA LEU A 69 -13.80 27.10 28.90
C LEU A 69 -12.76 26.05 28.44
N LEU A 70 -11.60 26.06 29.00
CA LEU A 70 -10.62 25.01 28.81
C LEU A 70 -10.96 23.82 29.72
N PRO A 71 -11.02 22.56 29.20
CA PRO A 71 -11.20 21.40 30.06
C PRO A 71 -10.07 21.38 31.12
N GLN A 72 -10.41 21.48 32.39
CA GLN A 72 -9.43 21.24 33.43
C GLN A 72 -9.00 19.77 33.36
N ALA A 73 -7.70 19.56 33.22
CA ALA A 73 -7.13 18.22 33.33
C ALA A 73 -7.53 17.61 34.69
N PRO A 74 -7.97 16.35 34.74
CA PRO A 74 -8.32 15.71 35.99
C PRO A 74 -7.11 15.71 36.94
N GLN A 75 -7.19 16.43 38.05
CA GLN A 75 -6.26 16.31 39.15
C GLN A 75 -6.58 15.02 39.90
N GLY A 76 -5.96 13.94 39.49
CA GLY A 76 -6.07 12.65 40.15
C GLY A 76 -4.88 11.79 39.72
N GLY A 77 -3.88 11.72 40.62
CA GLY A 77 -2.66 10.99 40.36
C GLY A 77 -2.89 9.51 40.12
N ALA A 78 -2.68 9.13 38.89
CA ALA A 78 -2.04 7.88 38.53
C ALA A 78 -0.89 8.32 37.63
N ALA A 79 0.34 8.01 38.01
CA ALA A 79 1.48 8.14 37.13
C ALA A 79 1.18 7.35 35.89
N ALA A 80 0.91 8.02 34.78
CA ALA A 80 0.97 7.38 33.47
C ALA A 80 2.39 6.84 33.38
N ALA A 81 2.53 5.53 33.47
CA ALA A 81 3.75 4.86 33.08
C ALA A 81 3.99 5.35 31.63
N SER A 82 5.07 6.10 31.43
CA SER A 82 5.54 6.38 30.09
C SER A 82 5.91 5.01 29.52
N GLU A 83 5.03 4.43 28.73
CA GLU A 83 5.38 3.26 27.93
C GLU A 83 6.55 3.69 27.05
N GLN A 84 7.73 3.24 27.42
CA GLN A 84 8.87 3.34 26.54
C GLN A 84 8.50 2.58 25.27
N PRO A 85 8.71 3.14 24.08
CA PRO A 85 8.48 2.42 22.84
C PRO A 85 9.19 1.07 22.93
N ALA A 86 8.51 0.01 22.50
CA ALA A 86 9.07 -1.33 22.48
C ALA A 86 10.44 -1.30 21.80
N ALA A 87 11.41 -2.04 22.33
CA ALA A 87 12.74 -2.10 21.72
C ALA A 87 12.61 -2.63 20.26
N PRO A 88 13.40 -2.09 19.31
CA PRO A 88 13.37 -2.55 17.93
C PRO A 88 13.63 -4.05 17.87
N VAL A 89 12.82 -4.76 17.08
CA VAL A 89 13.07 -6.17 16.79
C VAL A 89 14.29 -6.25 15.89
N VAL A 90 15.32 -6.96 16.34
CA VAL A 90 16.53 -7.21 15.57
C VAL A 90 16.51 -8.65 15.09
N VAL A 91 16.31 -8.84 13.80
CA VAL A 91 16.32 -10.16 13.18
C VAL A 91 17.58 -10.37 12.34
N LYS A 92 17.89 -11.62 12.05
CA LYS A 92 18.96 -11.96 11.13
C LYS A 92 18.51 -11.59 9.71
N LYS A 93 19.31 -10.77 9.02
CA LYS A 93 19.07 -10.47 7.60
C LYS A 93 19.12 -11.76 6.78
N LEU A 94 18.09 -11.95 5.93
CA LEU A 94 18.09 -13.06 4.98
C LEU A 94 19.11 -12.82 3.86
N ASN A 95 19.77 -13.88 3.44
CA ASN A 95 20.70 -13.80 2.33
C ASN A 95 19.92 -13.86 1.00
N ASP A 96 20.13 -12.90 0.11
CA ASP A 96 19.45 -12.84 -1.19
C ASP A 96 19.80 -14.04 -2.10
N ALA A 97 20.98 -14.64 -1.92
CA ALA A 97 21.37 -15.84 -2.66
C ALA A 97 20.61 -17.11 -2.24
N ASP A 98 19.98 -17.12 -1.06
CA ASP A 98 19.18 -18.25 -0.60
C ASP A 98 17.78 -18.13 -1.20
N LEU A 99 17.50 -18.91 -2.24
CA LEU A 99 16.18 -18.88 -2.91
C LEU A 99 15.02 -19.32 -2.00
N VAL A 100 15.31 -20.20 -1.02
CA VAL A 100 14.33 -20.72 -0.08
C VAL A 100 14.52 -20.04 1.27
N ALA A 101 13.50 -19.37 1.74
CA ALA A 101 13.48 -18.73 3.05
C ALA A 101 13.36 -19.76 4.19
N PRO A 102 13.61 -19.35 5.45
CA PRO A 102 13.28 -20.20 6.60
C PRO A 102 11.83 -20.68 6.58
N GLN A 103 11.59 -21.87 7.07
CA GLN A 103 10.23 -22.41 7.15
C GLN A 103 9.41 -21.61 8.16
N PRO A 104 8.22 -21.10 7.80
CA PRO A 104 7.34 -20.44 8.76
C PRO A 104 6.91 -21.37 9.89
N ILE A 105 6.73 -20.81 11.09
CA ILE A 105 6.27 -21.53 12.28
C ILE A 105 4.76 -21.72 12.13
N LYS A 106 4.32 -22.98 12.08
CA LYS A 106 2.90 -23.30 11.80
C LYS A 106 1.93 -22.77 12.85
N GLU A 107 2.35 -22.76 14.10
CA GLU A 107 1.58 -22.27 15.25
C GLU A 107 1.38 -20.75 15.23
N CYS A 108 2.14 -20.02 14.41
CA CYS A 108 2.01 -18.58 14.22
C CYS A 108 0.92 -18.21 13.21
N TYR A 109 0.41 -19.17 12.43
CA TYR A 109 -0.76 -18.98 11.60
C TYR A 109 -2.04 -19.12 12.39
N GLY A 110 -3.05 -18.35 12.04
CA GLY A 110 -4.36 -18.47 12.63
C GLY A 110 -5.45 -17.79 11.81
N GLN A 111 -6.68 -17.93 12.30
CA GLN A 111 -7.87 -17.42 11.67
C GLN A 111 -8.85 -16.88 12.71
N ALA A 112 -9.49 -15.78 12.43
CA ALA A 112 -10.57 -15.20 13.20
C ALA A 112 -11.81 -15.00 12.30
N GLN A 113 -12.99 -14.86 12.90
CA GLN A 113 -14.23 -14.61 12.17
C GLN A 113 -14.66 -13.15 12.26
N THR A 114 -14.18 -12.42 13.26
CA THR A 114 -14.57 -11.04 13.50
C THR A 114 -13.37 -10.15 13.78
N LEU A 115 -13.53 -8.84 13.55
CA LEU A 115 -12.52 -7.84 13.90
C LEU A 115 -12.27 -7.79 15.41
N GLU A 116 -13.29 -8.06 16.23
CA GLU A 116 -13.16 -8.08 17.70
C GLU A 116 -12.21 -9.19 18.16
N GLU A 117 -12.28 -10.37 17.55
CA GLU A 117 -11.37 -11.49 17.84
C GLU A 117 -9.91 -11.15 17.53
N MET A 118 -9.65 -10.13 16.69
CA MET A 118 -8.32 -9.66 16.30
C MET A 118 -7.82 -8.45 17.10
N SER A 119 -8.57 -7.99 18.10
CA SER A 119 -8.22 -6.77 18.88
C SER A 119 -6.86 -6.82 19.57
N TRP A 120 -6.31 -8.02 19.78
CA TRP A 120 -5.00 -8.26 20.37
C TRP A 120 -3.82 -8.14 19.37
N PHE A 121 -4.09 -8.17 18.05
CA PHE A 121 -3.06 -8.37 17.03
C PHE A 121 -2.09 -7.19 16.95
N GLU A 122 -2.58 -5.96 16.96
CA GLU A 122 -1.73 -4.76 16.91
C GLU A 122 -0.84 -4.64 18.14
N GLU A 123 -1.36 -4.93 19.34
CA GLU A 123 -0.59 -4.95 20.58
C GLU A 123 0.56 -5.96 20.49
N LYS A 124 0.31 -7.16 20.00
CA LYS A 124 1.33 -8.21 19.82
C LYS A 124 2.36 -7.84 18.74
N ALA A 125 1.95 -7.13 17.71
CA ALA A 125 2.82 -6.66 16.63
C ALA A 125 3.58 -5.37 17.00
N ALA A 126 3.35 -4.76 18.16
CA ALA A 126 3.90 -3.44 18.52
C ALA A 126 5.43 -3.36 18.41
N GLY A 127 6.15 -4.45 18.72
CA GLY A 127 7.61 -4.54 18.56
C GLY A 127 8.07 -4.40 17.11
N LEU A 128 7.29 -4.89 16.14
CA LEU A 128 7.54 -4.74 14.71
C LEU A 128 7.07 -3.38 14.20
N LEU A 129 5.95 -2.89 14.72
CA LEU A 129 5.32 -1.65 14.25
C LEU A 129 6.14 -0.40 14.58
N GLN A 130 6.91 -0.39 15.67
CA GLN A 130 7.77 0.74 16.06
C GLN A 130 7.03 2.09 16.11
N GLY A 131 5.78 2.08 16.59
CA GLY A 131 4.91 3.24 16.64
C GLY A 131 4.13 3.54 15.36
N GLN A 132 4.32 2.77 14.30
CA GLN A 132 3.43 2.78 13.15
C GLN A 132 2.09 2.13 13.53
N GLN A 133 1.02 2.50 12.84
CA GLN A 133 -0.30 1.91 13.03
C GLN A 133 -0.63 0.97 11.87
N LEU A 134 -1.33 -0.12 12.15
CA LEU A 134 -1.91 -0.95 11.10
C LEU A 134 -3.06 -0.19 10.43
N TYR A 135 -3.20 -0.42 9.13
CA TYR A 135 -4.40 -0.02 8.39
C TYR A 135 -5.59 -0.91 8.79
N PHE A 136 -5.30 -2.20 9.05
CA PHE A 136 -6.26 -3.13 9.65
C PHE A 136 -6.63 -2.67 11.07
N GLY A 137 -7.94 -2.62 11.36
CA GLY A 137 -8.41 -2.21 12.67
C GLY A 137 -9.94 -2.22 12.78
N PRO A 138 -10.50 -1.82 13.92
CA PRO A 138 -11.93 -1.91 14.20
C PRO A 138 -12.80 -1.03 13.28
N GLU A 139 -12.18 -0.06 12.59
CA GLU A 139 -12.88 0.81 11.63
C GLU A 139 -13.00 0.18 10.24
N ARG A 140 -12.43 -1.00 10.03
CA ARG A 140 -12.52 -1.70 8.74
C ARG A 140 -13.84 -2.45 8.62
N GLU A 141 -14.33 -2.51 7.40
CA GLU A 141 -15.49 -3.32 7.06
C GLU A 141 -15.01 -4.70 6.63
N GLN A 142 -15.36 -5.72 7.40
CA GLN A 142 -15.12 -7.11 7.02
C GLN A 142 -16.32 -7.64 6.24
N LEU A 143 -16.09 -8.23 5.08
CA LEU A 143 -17.13 -8.91 4.32
C LEU A 143 -17.69 -10.11 5.12
N GLU A 144 -18.98 -10.08 5.41
CA GLU A 144 -19.64 -11.09 6.24
C GLU A 144 -19.41 -12.52 5.70
N GLY A 145 -19.17 -13.45 6.61
CA GLY A 145 -18.95 -14.86 6.29
C GLY A 145 -17.57 -15.18 5.70
N THR A 146 -16.64 -14.19 5.64
CA THR A 146 -15.28 -14.43 5.21
C THR A 146 -14.31 -14.37 6.39
N PRO A 147 -13.26 -15.24 6.43
CA PRO A 147 -12.33 -15.25 7.53
C PRO A 147 -11.30 -14.12 7.43
N ILE A 148 -10.81 -13.70 8.59
CA ILE A 148 -9.59 -12.92 8.75
C ILE A 148 -8.46 -13.91 9.03
N ASN A 149 -7.48 -14.01 8.13
CA ASN A 149 -6.35 -14.90 8.36
C ASN A 149 -5.14 -14.08 8.78
N TYR A 150 -4.27 -14.66 9.59
CA TYR A 150 -3.07 -13.97 10.05
C TYR A 150 -1.87 -14.92 10.20
N TYR A 151 -0.70 -14.29 10.23
CA TYR A 151 0.56 -14.87 10.70
C TYR A 151 1.27 -13.83 11.56
N LEU A 152 1.84 -14.26 12.69
CA LEU A 152 2.60 -13.36 13.55
C LEU A 152 3.74 -14.12 14.24
N ASP A 153 4.98 -13.70 13.92
CA ASP A 153 6.18 -14.05 14.67
C ASP A 153 7.01 -12.79 14.99
N ASP A 154 8.18 -12.96 15.59
CA ASP A 154 9.04 -11.85 15.99
C ASP A 154 9.59 -11.03 14.81
N SER A 155 9.50 -11.52 13.58
CA SER A 155 10.09 -10.89 12.40
C SER A 155 9.07 -10.38 11.38
N ILE A 156 7.85 -10.90 11.41
CA ILE A 156 6.82 -10.54 10.42
C ILE A 156 5.42 -10.66 11.00
N ALA A 157 4.60 -9.66 10.73
CA ALA A 157 3.16 -9.67 10.99
C ALA A 157 2.40 -9.60 9.66
N VAL A 158 1.44 -10.49 9.47
CA VAL A 158 0.55 -10.51 8.30
C VAL A 158 -0.88 -10.64 8.78
N VAL A 159 -1.79 -9.84 8.22
CA VAL A 159 -3.23 -9.98 8.41
C VAL A 159 -3.94 -9.83 7.08
N THR A 160 -4.93 -10.68 6.79
CA THR A 160 -5.70 -10.61 5.55
C THR A 160 -7.18 -10.53 5.85
N TRP A 161 -7.91 -9.66 5.15
CA TRP A 161 -9.35 -9.51 5.26
C TRP A 161 -9.96 -9.12 3.91
N LYS A 162 -11.30 -9.12 3.85
CA LYS A 162 -12.03 -8.75 2.65
C LYS A 162 -12.99 -7.60 2.91
N GLU A 163 -13.08 -6.68 1.96
CA GLU A 163 -14.04 -5.57 1.95
C GLU A 163 -14.85 -5.59 0.66
N LEU A 164 -16.11 -5.16 0.74
CA LEU A 164 -16.95 -4.98 -0.43
C LEU A 164 -16.91 -3.52 -0.88
N VAL A 165 -16.42 -3.27 -2.10
CA VAL A 165 -16.41 -1.94 -2.71
C VAL A 165 -17.35 -1.94 -3.92
N GLY A 166 -18.54 -1.34 -3.75
CA GLY A 166 -19.62 -1.49 -4.73
C GLY A 166 -20.05 -2.95 -4.85
N TYR A 167 -19.76 -3.59 -5.99
CA TYR A 167 -20.04 -5.00 -6.24
C TYR A 167 -18.75 -5.82 -6.44
N CYS A 168 -17.61 -5.28 -6.09
CA CYS A 168 -16.30 -5.93 -6.23
C CYS A 168 -15.75 -6.26 -4.84
N VAL A 169 -15.22 -7.47 -4.68
CA VAL A 169 -14.54 -7.87 -3.44
C VAL A 169 -13.07 -7.46 -3.53
N LEU A 170 -12.62 -6.67 -2.58
CA LEU A 170 -11.21 -6.40 -2.37
C LEU A 170 -10.68 -7.29 -1.25
N THR A 171 -9.61 -8.02 -1.54
CA THR A 171 -8.84 -8.75 -0.53
C THR A 171 -7.58 -7.96 -0.23
N PHE A 172 -7.43 -7.60 1.03
CA PHE A 172 -6.24 -6.94 1.55
C PHE A 172 -5.36 -7.95 2.27
N ALA A 173 -4.07 -7.80 2.11
CA ALA A 173 -3.07 -8.45 2.93
C ALA A 173 -2.10 -7.37 3.41
N GLU A 174 -2.15 -7.05 4.69
CA GLU A 174 -1.24 -6.10 5.32
C GLU A 174 -0.05 -6.85 5.88
N VAL A 175 1.14 -6.31 5.65
CA VAL A 175 2.40 -6.94 5.99
C VAL A 175 3.32 -5.92 6.65
N LYS A 176 3.81 -6.24 7.85
CA LYS A 176 4.91 -5.54 8.50
C LYS A 176 6.07 -6.51 8.70
N ILE A 177 7.25 -6.14 8.23
CA ILE A 177 8.49 -6.92 8.34
C ILE A 177 9.54 -6.16 9.16
N ALA A 178 10.49 -6.88 9.72
CA ALA A 178 11.58 -6.31 10.52
C ALA A 178 12.78 -5.85 9.69
N ASP A 179 13.00 -6.46 8.51
CA ASP A 179 14.14 -6.15 7.63
C ASP A 179 13.75 -6.27 6.15
N GLY A 180 14.28 -5.38 5.30
CA GLY A 180 13.97 -5.34 3.87
C GLY A 180 14.28 -6.64 3.12
N SER A 181 15.21 -7.47 3.61
CA SER A 181 15.53 -8.77 3.00
C SER A 181 14.40 -9.79 3.06
N GLN A 182 13.37 -9.54 3.89
CA GLN A 182 12.18 -10.39 3.99
C GLN A 182 11.17 -10.14 2.85
N PHE A 183 11.23 -8.98 2.18
CA PHE A 183 10.49 -8.71 0.96
C PHE A 183 11.27 -9.19 -0.24
N ARG A 184 10.77 -10.18 -0.96
CA ARG A 184 11.53 -10.94 -1.96
C ARG A 184 10.73 -11.11 -3.25
N ARG A 185 11.44 -11.46 -4.32
CA ARG A 185 10.89 -11.89 -5.60
C ARG A 185 11.42 -13.27 -5.95
N PHE A 186 10.56 -14.15 -6.44
CA PHE A 186 10.97 -15.46 -6.94
C PHE A 186 10.51 -15.64 -8.38
N LEU A 187 11.44 -15.93 -9.25
CA LEU A 187 11.18 -16.27 -10.64
C LEU A 187 11.03 -17.79 -10.77
N ALA A 188 10.21 -18.25 -11.70
CA ALA A 188 10.05 -19.67 -11.97
C ALA A 188 11.41 -20.38 -12.17
N ASP A 189 11.58 -21.55 -11.57
CA ASP A 189 12.84 -22.30 -11.47
C ASP A 189 13.99 -21.55 -10.80
N GLY A 190 13.73 -20.47 -10.07
CA GLY A 190 14.75 -19.68 -9.38
C GLY A 190 15.69 -18.91 -10.31
N ARG A 191 15.34 -18.69 -11.58
CA ARG A 191 16.22 -18.05 -12.56
C ARG A 191 15.51 -17.17 -13.57
N TYR A 192 16.18 -16.13 -14.00
CA TYR A 192 15.68 -15.25 -15.06
C TYR A 192 15.55 -16.01 -16.38
N GLY A 193 14.44 -15.79 -17.08
CA GLY A 193 14.19 -16.35 -18.40
C GLY A 193 13.82 -17.84 -18.43
N ALA A 194 13.41 -18.43 -17.29
CA ALA A 194 12.89 -19.78 -17.26
C ALA A 194 11.67 -19.94 -18.19
N ASP A 195 11.55 -21.09 -18.85
CA ASP A 195 10.42 -21.36 -19.75
C ASP A 195 9.19 -21.92 -19.02
N THR A 196 9.38 -22.35 -17.79
CA THR A 196 8.34 -22.86 -16.91
C THR A 196 7.47 -21.75 -16.31
N GLN A 197 6.29 -22.14 -15.92
CA GLN A 197 5.34 -21.32 -15.16
C GLN A 197 4.67 -22.19 -14.11
N TYR A 198 4.38 -21.60 -12.96
CA TYR A 198 3.74 -22.27 -11.84
C TYR A 198 2.62 -21.39 -11.28
N LYS A 199 1.72 -21.98 -10.50
CA LYS A 199 0.73 -21.21 -9.75
C LYS A 199 1.40 -20.41 -8.64
N THR A 200 0.78 -19.30 -8.24
CA THR A 200 1.23 -18.49 -7.10
C THR A 200 1.42 -19.34 -5.84
N THR A 201 0.46 -20.22 -5.55
CA THR A 201 0.51 -21.11 -4.39
C THR A 201 1.66 -22.11 -4.46
N GLU A 202 1.94 -22.69 -5.62
CA GLU A 202 3.04 -23.64 -5.83
C GLU A 202 4.41 -22.96 -5.62
N MET A 203 4.58 -21.76 -6.16
CA MET A 203 5.82 -20.98 -5.94
C MET A 203 5.96 -20.52 -4.49
N ALA A 204 4.87 -20.09 -3.85
CA ALA A 204 4.87 -19.70 -2.44
C ALA A 204 5.35 -20.84 -1.53
N GLN A 205 4.85 -22.06 -1.76
CA GLN A 205 5.29 -23.26 -1.04
C GLN A 205 6.76 -23.59 -1.31
N THR A 206 7.21 -23.44 -2.55
CA THR A 206 8.60 -23.73 -2.94
C THR A 206 9.61 -22.87 -2.18
N VAL A 207 9.28 -21.60 -1.90
CA VAL A 207 10.19 -20.66 -1.27
C VAL A 207 9.90 -20.41 0.22
N ASN A 208 8.99 -21.18 0.82
CA ASN A 208 8.55 -21.00 2.20
C ASN A 208 8.00 -19.57 2.47
N ALA A 209 7.21 -19.04 1.56
CA ALA A 209 6.60 -17.73 1.73
C ALA A 209 5.58 -17.75 2.87
N VAL A 210 5.62 -16.75 3.75
CA VAL A 210 4.51 -16.47 4.67
C VAL A 210 3.33 -15.94 3.88
N LEU A 211 3.57 -14.92 3.05
CA LEU A 211 2.60 -14.34 2.12
C LEU A 211 3.23 -14.21 0.73
N ALA A 212 2.47 -14.53 -0.30
CA ALA A 212 2.87 -14.31 -1.69
C ALA A 212 1.73 -13.72 -2.52
N SER A 213 2.11 -13.03 -3.60
CA SER A 213 1.19 -12.54 -4.62
C SER A 213 1.78 -12.71 -6.00
N SER A 214 0.93 -12.64 -7.04
CA SER A 214 1.40 -12.55 -8.42
C SER A 214 2.44 -11.45 -8.58
N GLY A 215 3.41 -11.68 -9.47
CA GLY A 215 4.43 -10.70 -9.83
C GLY A 215 3.99 -9.78 -10.97
N ASP A 216 4.85 -9.64 -11.98
CA ASP A 216 4.71 -8.58 -12.98
C ASP A 216 4.57 -9.04 -14.43
N PHE A 217 4.62 -10.33 -14.73
CA PHE A 217 4.55 -10.79 -16.10
C PHE A 217 5.79 -10.45 -16.97
N TYR A 218 6.96 -10.24 -16.38
CA TYR A 218 8.20 -9.77 -17.02
C TYR A 218 8.60 -10.54 -18.29
N LYS A 219 8.28 -11.81 -18.34
CA LYS A 219 8.65 -12.70 -19.44
C LYS A 219 7.95 -12.32 -20.75
N PHE A 220 6.73 -11.83 -20.66
CA PHE A 220 5.84 -11.56 -21.79
C PHE A 220 5.75 -10.06 -22.13
N HIS A 221 6.31 -9.20 -21.28
CA HIS A 221 6.38 -7.77 -21.51
C HIS A 221 7.72 -7.38 -22.14
N TYR A 222 7.64 -6.56 -23.18
CA TYR A 222 8.82 -5.98 -23.84
C TYR A 222 9.08 -4.53 -23.36
N ASN A 223 8.56 -4.14 -22.23
CA ASN A 223 8.56 -2.78 -21.73
C ASN A 223 9.16 -2.70 -20.34
N GLY A 224 9.84 -1.56 -20.02
CA GLY A 224 10.40 -1.28 -18.70
C GLY A 224 11.82 -1.81 -18.50
N ILE A 225 12.31 -1.69 -17.29
CA ILE A 225 13.66 -2.09 -16.87
C ILE A 225 13.55 -3.27 -15.91
N VAL A 226 13.94 -4.45 -16.37
CA VAL A 226 13.90 -5.67 -15.55
C VAL A 226 15.22 -5.81 -14.80
N VAL A 227 15.16 -5.77 -13.48
CA VAL A 227 16.26 -6.02 -12.55
C VAL A 227 15.98 -7.29 -11.76
N TYR A 228 16.95 -8.13 -11.63
CA TYR A 228 16.91 -9.33 -10.79
C TYR A 228 18.29 -9.59 -10.19
N GLU A 229 18.35 -9.77 -8.86
CA GLU A 229 19.60 -9.94 -8.10
C GLU A 229 20.60 -8.77 -8.29
N GLY A 230 20.09 -7.53 -8.34
CA GLY A 230 20.93 -6.34 -8.54
C GLY A 230 21.46 -6.14 -9.95
N GLU A 231 21.14 -7.03 -10.89
CA GLU A 231 21.58 -6.92 -12.29
C GLU A 231 20.45 -6.52 -13.22
N VAL A 232 20.72 -5.59 -14.12
CA VAL A 232 19.82 -5.20 -15.20
C VAL A 232 19.79 -6.29 -16.25
N ARG A 233 18.72 -7.07 -16.27
CA ARG A 233 18.52 -8.19 -17.21
C ARG A 233 18.00 -7.73 -18.56
N LYS A 234 17.26 -6.61 -18.58
CA LYS A 234 16.57 -6.14 -19.78
C LYS A 234 16.24 -4.66 -19.65
N VAL A 235 16.50 -3.90 -20.69
CA VAL A 235 16.03 -2.52 -20.86
C VAL A 235 15.26 -2.44 -22.16
N HIS A 236 13.99 -2.07 -22.09
CA HIS A 236 13.19 -1.79 -23.26
C HIS A 236 12.72 -0.35 -23.28
N ALA A 237 12.69 0.23 -24.48
CA ALA A 237 12.17 1.57 -24.71
C ALA A 237 10.69 1.62 -24.30
N ASN A 238 10.47 2.16 -23.28
CA ASN A 238 9.48 2.50 -22.32
C ASN A 238 8.05 2.66 -22.82
N LYS A 239 7.20 1.75 -22.37
CA LYS A 239 5.76 1.88 -22.41
C LYS A 239 5.11 1.45 -21.09
N ALA A 240 5.90 1.19 -20.05
CA ALA A 240 5.41 0.88 -18.71
C ALA A 240 6.29 1.56 -17.66
N ASP A 241 5.65 2.06 -16.60
CA ASP A 241 6.37 2.52 -15.41
C ASP A 241 7.10 1.32 -14.79
N THR A 242 8.25 1.57 -14.18
CA THR A 242 9.00 0.54 -13.45
C THR A 242 8.97 0.84 -11.96
N CYS A 243 8.69 -0.18 -11.16
CA CYS A 243 8.85 -0.15 -9.72
C CYS A 243 10.10 -0.93 -9.33
N PHE A 244 11.09 -0.24 -8.80
CA PHE A 244 12.29 -0.84 -8.22
C PHE A 244 12.11 -1.06 -6.74
N ILE A 245 12.71 -2.11 -6.21
CA ILE A 245 12.77 -2.41 -4.79
C ILE A 245 14.24 -2.41 -4.36
N ASP A 246 14.58 -1.53 -3.40
CA ASP A 246 15.93 -1.40 -2.87
C ASP A 246 16.24 -2.43 -1.75
N GLN A 247 17.45 -2.39 -1.21
CA GLN A 247 17.88 -3.25 -0.09
C GLN A 247 17.08 -3.01 1.20
N GLY A 248 16.54 -1.80 1.38
CA GLY A 248 15.66 -1.45 2.51
C GLY A 248 14.22 -1.89 2.33
N GLY A 249 13.85 -2.47 1.17
CA GLY A 249 12.47 -2.82 0.83
C GLY A 249 11.64 -1.65 0.31
N ASN A 250 12.24 -0.47 0.06
CA ASN A 250 11.49 0.69 -0.41
C ASN A 250 11.15 0.59 -1.89
N LEU A 251 9.95 1.07 -2.25
CA LEU A 251 9.52 1.21 -3.63
C LEU A 251 10.08 2.51 -4.23
N ILE A 252 10.80 2.40 -5.33
CA ILE A 252 11.33 3.52 -6.10
C ILE A 252 10.72 3.47 -7.49
N PHE A 253 10.03 4.52 -7.90
CA PHE A 253 9.31 4.55 -9.17
C PHE A 253 10.07 5.28 -10.27
N LEU A 254 10.06 4.70 -11.46
CA LEU A 254 10.54 5.31 -12.68
C LEU A 254 9.42 5.36 -13.70
N SER A 255 9.07 6.58 -14.13
CA SER A 255 8.06 6.79 -15.15
C SER A 255 8.49 6.21 -16.50
N GLN A 256 7.53 5.68 -17.26
CA GLN A 256 7.69 5.23 -18.64
C GLN A 256 8.29 6.27 -19.60
N ASP A 257 8.25 7.56 -19.24
CA ASP A 257 8.82 8.64 -20.05
C ASP A 257 10.34 8.74 -19.94
N VAL A 258 10.94 8.11 -18.92
CA VAL A 258 12.39 8.14 -18.71
C VAL A 258 13.03 7.01 -19.51
N LYS A 259 13.92 7.36 -20.43
CA LYS A 259 14.69 6.39 -21.23
C LYS A 259 16.09 6.28 -20.66
N MET A 260 16.55 5.04 -20.56
CA MET A 260 17.91 4.71 -20.11
C MET A 260 18.54 3.71 -21.08
N THR A 261 19.84 3.82 -21.27
CA THR A 261 20.67 2.75 -21.83
C THR A 261 20.87 1.64 -20.79
N GLN A 262 21.44 0.50 -21.18
CA GLN A 262 21.79 -0.58 -20.28
C GLN A 262 22.77 -0.11 -19.18
N GLU A 263 23.76 0.69 -19.55
CA GLU A 263 24.77 1.22 -18.63
C GLU A 263 24.17 2.24 -17.64
N GLU A 264 23.31 3.14 -18.13
CA GLU A 264 22.62 4.11 -17.27
C GLU A 264 21.67 3.41 -16.29
N ALA A 265 20.95 2.38 -16.74
CA ALA A 265 20.09 1.59 -15.90
C ALA A 265 20.88 0.82 -14.82
N GLN A 266 22.02 0.19 -15.17
CA GLN A 266 22.86 -0.49 -14.19
C GLN A 266 23.45 0.50 -13.18
N LYS A 267 23.92 1.66 -13.66
CA LYS A 267 24.40 2.69 -12.74
C LYS A 267 23.29 3.16 -11.78
N PHE A 268 22.06 3.31 -12.27
CA PHE A 268 20.92 3.67 -11.41
C PHE A 268 20.65 2.57 -10.37
N VAL A 269 20.73 1.30 -10.75
CA VAL A 269 20.58 0.14 -9.86
C VAL A 269 21.66 0.16 -8.77
N ASP A 270 22.93 0.38 -9.15
CA ASP A 270 24.06 0.41 -8.21
C ASP A 270 23.99 1.63 -7.27
N ASP A 271 23.65 2.82 -7.80
CA ASP A 271 23.54 4.07 -7.01
C ASP A 271 22.39 4.04 -5.99
N ASN A 272 21.38 3.19 -6.17
CA ASN A 272 20.19 3.11 -5.32
C ASN A 272 20.02 1.76 -4.62
N ASP A 273 21.04 0.90 -4.63
CA ASP A 273 21.04 -0.42 -3.98
C ASP A 273 19.82 -1.28 -4.38
N ILE A 274 19.42 -1.25 -5.66
CA ILE A 274 18.24 -1.96 -6.15
C ILE A 274 18.48 -3.47 -6.21
N ARG A 275 17.58 -4.25 -5.62
CA ARG A 275 17.61 -5.71 -5.63
C ARG A 275 16.87 -6.31 -6.83
N PHE A 276 15.67 -5.82 -7.08
CA PHE A 276 14.83 -6.26 -8.19
C PHE A 276 13.85 -5.16 -8.61
N SER A 277 13.20 -5.36 -9.75
CA SER A 277 12.14 -4.47 -10.24
C SER A 277 10.87 -5.24 -10.57
N LEU A 278 9.78 -4.51 -10.69
CA LEU A 278 8.49 -4.96 -11.22
C LEU A 278 8.14 -4.07 -12.41
N VAL A 279 7.71 -4.69 -13.52
CA VAL A 279 7.50 -4.01 -14.81
C VAL A 279 6.12 -4.33 -15.38
N PHE A 280 5.08 -4.02 -14.66
CA PHE A 280 3.71 -4.13 -15.12
C PHE A 280 3.12 -2.73 -15.35
N GLY A 281 3.01 -1.93 -14.31
CA GLY A 281 2.46 -0.58 -14.34
C GLY A 281 0.94 -0.54 -14.50
N PRO A 282 0.35 0.61 -14.33
CA PRO A 282 0.93 1.91 -13.98
C PRO A 282 1.27 2.10 -12.50
N ILE A 283 1.96 3.20 -12.18
CA ILE A 283 2.03 3.76 -10.83
C ILE A 283 0.64 4.29 -10.49
N LEU A 284 0.10 3.90 -9.33
CA LEU A 284 -1.25 4.24 -8.90
C LEU A 284 -1.29 5.35 -7.85
N VAL A 285 -0.34 5.33 -6.91
CA VAL A 285 -0.14 6.34 -5.88
C VAL A 285 1.34 6.63 -5.76
N ASP A 286 1.73 7.89 -5.68
CA ASP A 286 3.10 8.30 -5.39
C ASP A 286 3.08 9.49 -4.43
N ASP A 287 3.89 9.38 -3.36
CA ASP A 287 3.97 10.36 -2.29
C ASP A 287 2.60 10.66 -1.62
N GLY A 288 1.78 9.61 -1.47
CA GLY A 288 0.42 9.70 -0.93
C GLY A 288 -0.61 10.34 -1.86
N VAL A 289 -0.22 10.64 -3.10
CA VAL A 289 -1.11 11.28 -4.09
C VAL A 289 -1.50 10.28 -5.17
N ARG A 290 -2.80 10.14 -5.41
CA ARG A 290 -3.30 9.34 -6.53
C ARG A 290 -2.74 9.86 -7.85
N CYS A 291 -2.11 8.98 -8.60
CA CYS A 291 -1.69 9.25 -9.96
C CYS A 291 -2.87 9.08 -10.93
N GLU A 292 -2.86 9.86 -12.02
CA GLU A 292 -3.71 9.55 -13.16
C GLU A 292 -3.01 8.44 -13.95
N PRO A 293 -3.56 7.22 -13.99
CA PRO A 293 -2.92 6.12 -14.69
C PRO A 293 -2.70 6.46 -16.15
N ALA A 294 -1.47 6.28 -16.63
CA ALA A 294 -1.16 6.52 -18.02
C ALA A 294 -1.95 5.53 -18.91
N SER A 295 -2.28 5.97 -20.13
CA SER A 295 -2.78 5.06 -21.14
C SER A 295 -1.64 4.14 -21.58
N TYR A 296 -1.82 2.84 -21.35
CA TYR A 296 -0.91 1.80 -21.79
C TYR A 296 -1.43 1.17 -23.06
N ASP A 297 -0.52 0.71 -23.94
CA ASP A 297 -0.88 -0.06 -25.14
C ASP A 297 -1.52 -1.42 -24.81
N LEU A 298 -1.44 -1.86 -23.55
CA LEU A 298 -2.16 -3.01 -23.04
C LEU A 298 -3.62 -2.59 -22.77
N GLY A 299 -4.50 -2.85 -23.72
CA GLY A 299 -5.92 -2.48 -23.63
C GLY A 299 -6.64 -3.03 -22.40
N GLU A 300 -6.12 -4.10 -21.80
CA GLU A 300 -6.63 -4.69 -20.56
C GLU A 300 -6.47 -3.78 -19.34
N VAL A 301 -5.46 -2.89 -19.32
CA VAL A 301 -5.27 -1.93 -18.22
C VAL A 301 -6.46 -0.96 -18.13
N ASN A 302 -7.04 -0.58 -19.26
CA ASN A 302 -8.15 0.37 -19.33
C ASN A 302 -9.55 -0.30 -19.21
N SER A 303 -9.60 -1.64 -19.12
CA SER A 303 -10.86 -2.38 -19.00
C SER A 303 -11.24 -2.67 -17.57
N PHE A 304 -12.51 -3.01 -17.31
CA PHE A 304 -12.94 -3.59 -16.03
C PHE A 304 -12.38 -5.02 -15.93
N SER A 305 -11.44 -5.23 -15.02
CA SER A 305 -10.74 -6.52 -14.85
C SER A 305 -10.42 -6.75 -13.38
N PRO A 306 -10.16 -8.00 -12.95
CA PRO A 306 -9.51 -8.23 -11.67
C PRO A 306 -8.16 -7.51 -11.61
N ARG A 307 -7.85 -6.92 -10.46
CA ARG A 307 -6.66 -6.10 -10.24
C ARG A 307 -5.80 -6.67 -9.13
N ALA A 308 -4.52 -6.39 -9.20
CA ALA A 308 -3.58 -6.62 -8.12
C ALA A 308 -2.65 -5.41 -7.97
N ALA A 309 -2.27 -5.09 -6.76
CA ALA A 309 -1.34 -4.00 -6.47
C ALA A 309 -0.48 -4.31 -5.24
N LEU A 310 0.71 -3.73 -5.24
CA LEU A 310 1.59 -3.61 -4.09
C LEU A 310 1.59 -2.16 -3.64
N CYS A 311 1.32 -1.94 -2.34
CA CYS A 311 1.39 -0.61 -1.73
C CYS A 311 2.46 -0.60 -0.65
N GLN A 312 3.15 0.53 -0.50
CA GLN A 312 3.98 0.82 0.66
C GLN A 312 3.26 1.84 1.53
N MET A 313 2.91 1.44 2.75
CA MET A 313 2.26 2.30 3.74
C MET A 313 3.27 3.20 4.41
N ASP A 314 4.35 2.61 4.93
CA ASP A 314 5.49 3.25 5.56
C ASP A 314 6.73 2.37 5.42
N GLU A 315 7.80 2.66 6.15
CA GLU A 315 9.02 1.86 6.18
C GLU A 315 8.71 0.42 6.60
N LEU A 316 9.09 -0.55 5.76
CA LEU A 316 8.89 -2.00 5.99
C LEU A 316 7.42 -2.39 6.26
N HIS A 317 6.48 -1.60 5.75
CA HIS A 317 5.06 -1.78 5.96
C HIS A 317 4.31 -1.67 4.63
N TYR A 318 3.56 -2.72 4.27
CA TYR A 318 2.98 -2.88 2.95
C TYR A 318 1.52 -3.33 3.01
N LEU A 319 0.78 -3.03 1.93
CA LEU A 319 -0.45 -3.72 1.57
C LEU A 319 -0.27 -4.41 0.22
N VAL A 320 -0.67 -5.66 0.13
CA VAL A 320 -0.94 -6.34 -1.14
C VAL A 320 -2.45 -6.41 -1.29
N VAL A 321 -2.96 -5.88 -2.40
CA VAL A 321 -4.41 -5.75 -2.59
C VAL A 321 -4.82 -6.37 -3.90
N THR A 322 -5.85 -7.22 -3.87
CA THR A 322 -6.50 -7.69 -5.09
C THR A 322 -7.95 -7.25 -5.12
N ALA A 323 -8.47 -6.95 -6.31
CA ALA A 323 -9.88 -6.66 -6.57
C ALA A 323 -10.42 -7.72 -7.53
N ASN A 324 -11.17 -8.68 -7.00
CA ASN A 324 -11.63 -9.83 -7.74
C ASN A 324 -13.17 -9.94 -7.72
N PRO A 325 -13.80 -10.35 -8.86
CA PRO A 325 -15.19 -10.77 -8.81
C PRO A 325 -15.31 -12.08 -8.04
N GLU A 326 -16.34 -12.18 -7.22
CA GLU A 326 -16.76 -13.41 -6.54
C GLU A 326 -18.17 -13.81 -7.01
N PRO A 327 -18.62 -15.06 -6.84
CA PRO A 327 -19.91 -15.53 -7.35
C PRO A 327 -21.09 -14.64 -6.90
N GLU A 328 -21.10 -14.18 -5.65
CA GLU A 328 -22.13 -13.32 -5.08
C GLU A 328 -21.87 -11.81 -5.32
N HIS A 329 -20.65 -11.46 -5.65
CA HIS A 329 -20.17 -10.10 -5.90
C HIS A 329 -19.38 -10.03 -7.20
N PRO A 330 -20.04 -10.10 -8.39
CA PRO A 330 -19.37 -10.25 -9.69
C PRO A 330 -18.78 -8.95 -10.24
N GLY A 331 -18.76 -7.89 -9.45
CA GLY A 331 -18.23 -6.58 -9.86
C GLY A 331 -16.74 -6.60 -10.13
N LYS A 332 -16.29 -5.63 -10.92
CA LYS A 332 -14.88 -5.37 -11.23
C LYS A 332 -14.63 -3.87 -11.18
N LEU A 333 -13.40 -3.49 -10.91
CA LEU A 333 -12.97 -2.09 -10.93
C LEU A 333 -12.19 -1.79 -12.20
N ASP A 334 -12.36 -0.58 -12.73
CA ASP A 334 -11.38 -0.03 -13.66
C ASP A 334 -10.12 0.42 -12.89
N ILE A 335 -9.09 0.80 -13.63
CA ILE A 335 -7.80 1.16 -13.01
C ILE A 335 -7.90 2.47 -12.21
N HIS A 336 -8.79 3.40 -12.58
CA HIS A 336 -8.98 4.67 -11.89
C HIS A 336 -9.71 4.49 -10.57
N GLN A 337 -10.75 3.63 -10.54
CA GLN A 337 -11.48 3.26 -9.33
C GLN A 337 -10.54 2.53 -8.36
N PHE A 338 -9.72 1.61 -8.88
CA PHE A 338 -8.75 0.88 -8.07
C PHE A 338 -7.69 1.82 -7.49
N ALA A 339 -7.09 2.71 -8.30
CA ALA A 339 -6.14 3.72 -7.83
C ALA A 339 -6.74 4.65 -6.78
N GLN A 340 -8.02 5.05 -6.95
CA GLN A 340 -8.74 5.86 -5.98
C GLN A 340 -8.87 5.13 -4.63
N ARG A 341 -9.30 3.86 -4.66
CA ARG A 341 -9.45 3.06 -3.43
C ARG A 341 -8.13 2.83 -2.71
N LEU A 342 -7.02 2.64 -3.47
CA LEU A 342 -5.70 2.51 -2.86
C LEU A 342 -5.21 3.83 -2.24
N ALA A 343 -5.45 4.97 -2.87
CA ALA A 343 -5.12 6.27 -2.29
C ALA A 343 -5.88 6.54 -0.97
N GLU A 344 -7.12 6.05 -0.87
CA GLU A 344 -7.95 6.15 0.35
C GLU A 344 -7.40 5.30 1.52
N THR A 345 -6.53 4.33 1.27
CA THR A 345 -5.82 3.61 2.34
C THR A 345 -4.78 4.48 3.05
N GLY A 346 -4.41 5.62 2.48
CA GLY A 346 -3.34 6.46 2.99
C GLY A 346 -1.94 5.95 2.64
N CYS A 347 -1.82 4.97 1.74
CA CYS A 347 -0.51 4.47 1.33
C CYS A 347 0.35 5.57 0.68
N ARG A 348 1.64 5.53 0.94
CA ARG A 348 2.60 6.47 0.34
C ARG A 348 2.86 6.16 -1.12
N LYS A 349 2.88 4.88 -1.47
CA LYS A 349 3.16 4.40 -2.83
C LYS A 349 2.26 3.22 -3.17
N ALA A 350 1.80 3.14 -4.42
CA ALA A 350 1.08 1.97 -4.94
C ALA A 350 1.44 1.71 -6.40
N TYR A 351 1.65 0.45 -6.71
CA TYR A 351 2.05 -0.02 -8.04
C TYR A 351 1.21 -1.22 -8.47
N THR A 352 0.81 -1.26 -9.74
CA THR A 352 0.01 -2.35 -10.32
C THR A 352 0.86 -3.60 -10.55
N LEU A 353 0.33 -4.74 -10.13
CA LEU A 353 0.85 -6.07 -10.43
C LEU A 353 0.03 -6.76 -11.54
N ASP A 354 0.47 -7.95 -11.99
CA ASP A 354 -0.28 -8.74 -12.96
C ASP A 354 -1.67 -9.11 -12.40
N GLY A 355 -2.70 -8.72 -13.13
CA GLY A 355 -4.10 -8.83 -12.76
C GLY A 355 -4.84 -9.96 -13.52
N GLY A 356 -6.14 -9.77 -13.71
CA GLY A 356 -6.95 -10.78 -14.40
C GLY A 356 -7.01 -12.10 -13.65
N GLN A 357 -6.77 -13.21 -14.33
CA GLN A 357 -6.78 -14.55 -13.73
C GLN A 357 -5.57 -14.82 -12.82
N THR A 358 -4.55 -13.97 -12.87
CA THR A 358 -3.34 -14.10 -12.04
C THR A 358 -3.43 -13.32 -10.73
N ALA A 359 -4.42 -12.43 -10.56
CA ALA A 359 -4.61 -11.67 -9.32
C ALA A 359 -4.87 -12.60 -8.13
N ALA A 360 -3.81 -13.05 -7.48
CA ALA A 360 -3.81 -14.05 -6.42
C ALA A 360 -3.00 -13.57 -5.22
N ILE A 361 -3.51 -13.82 -4.02
CA ILE A 361 -2.79 -13.69 -2.75
C ILE A 361 -2.83 -15.07 -2.08
N ALA A 362 -1.66 -15.55 -1.65
CA ALA A 362 -1.50 -16.81 -0.94
C ALA A 362 -0.89 -16.57 0.45
N LEU A 363 -1.50 -17.13 1.49
CA LEU A 363 -1.00 -17.20 2.85
C LEU A 363 -0.84 -18.68 3.21
N ASP A 364 0.28 -19.07 3.80
CA ASP A 364 0.62 -20.50 4.05
C ASP A 364 0.50 -21.38 2.79
N GLY A 365 0.80 -20.81 1.62
CA GLY A 365 0.65 -21.53 0.35
C GLY A 365 -0.78 -21.79 -0.11
N GLU A 366 -1.79 -21.23 0.55
CA GLU A 366 -3.20 -21.34 0.20
C GLU A 366 -3.78 -19.98 -0.24
N LEU A 367 -4.73 -20.00 -1.20
CA LEU A 367 -5.38 -18.76 -1.64
C LEU A 367 -6.27 -18.17 -0.56
N VAL A 368 -6.12 -16.85 -0.34
CA VAL A 368 -7.01 -16.08 0.55
C VAL A 368 -8.05 -15.25 -0.22
N ASN A 369 -7.90 -15.13 -1.54
CA ASN A 369 -8.86 -14.46 -2.40
C ASN A 369 -9.44 -15.43 -3.46
N HIS A 370 -10.60 -15.08 -3.99
CA HIS A 370 -11.16 -15.76 -5.16
C HIS A 370 -10.38 -15.33 -6.41
N VAL A 371 -10.02 -16.29 -7.26
CA VAL A 371 -9.40 -16.01 -8.55
C VAL A 371 -10.41 -16.17 -9.68
N LEU A 372 -10.24 -15.39 -10.75
CA LEU A 372 -11.15 -15.44 -11.90
C LEU A 372 -11.27 -16.87 -12.45
N TYR A 373 -12.49 -17.31 -12.72
CA TYR A 373 -12.85 -18.67 -13.13
C TYR A 373 -12.56 -19.78 -12.11
N GLY A 374 -12.28 -19.44 -10.85
CA GLY A 374 -11.97 -20.42 -9.80
C GLY A 374 -10.67 -21.19 -9.99
N GLN A 375 -9.80 -20.76 -10.90
CA GLN A 375 -8.54 -21.44 -11.23
C GLN A 375 -7.40 -20.42 -11.38
N GLN A 376 -6.28 -20.67 -10.70
CA GLN A 376 -5.07 -19.88 -10.90
C GLN A 376 -4.50 -20.15 -12.30
N ARG A 377 -4.11 -19.11 -13.01
CA ARG A 377 -3.27 -19.22 -14.20
C ARG A 377 -1.81 -19.34 -13.75
N PRO A 378 -1.01 -20.28 -14.29
CA PRO A 378 0.43 -20.30 -14.06
C PRO A 378 1.10 -19.00 -14.50
N ILE A 379 2.08 -18.54 -13.72
CA ILE A 379 2.82 -17.28 -13.91
C ILE A 379 4.31 -17.51 -13.87
N SER A 380 5.09 -16.51 -14.28
CA SER A 380 6.54 -16.58 -14.35
C SER A 380 7.25 -16.14 -13.08
N ASP A 381 6.56 -15.45 -12.18
CA ASP A 381 7.14 -14.90 -10.95
C ASP A 381 6.09 -14.54 -9.89
N ILE A 382 6.56 -14.47 -8.66
CA ILE A 382 5.82 -13.97 -7.51
C ILE A 382 6.65 -12.92 -6.77
N ILE A 383 5.97 -12.00 -6.09
CA ILE A 383 6.51 -11.31 -4.93
C ILE A 383 6.10 -12.07 -3.67
N TYR A 384 6.95 -12.05 -2.65
CA TYR A 384 6.63 -12.72 -1.41
C TYR A 384 7.33 -12.09 -0.20
N PHE A 385 6.75 -12.34 0.97
CA PHE A 385 7.27 -11.96 2.26
C PHE A 385 7.58 -13.21 3.06
N ALA A 386 8.77 -13.25 3.64
CA ALA A 386 9.29 -14.40 4.36
C ALA A 386 9.52 -14.07 5.83
N THR A 387 9.45 -15.09 6.68
CA THR A 387 9.95 -14.97 8.06
C THR A 387 11.48 -14.95 8.07
N ALA A 388 12.06 -14.21 9.03
CA ALA A 388 13.49 -14.27 9.35
C ALA A 388 13.76 -15.12 10.61
N VAL A 389 12.71 -15.67 11.20
CA VAL A 389 12.75 -16.61 12.32
C VAL A 389 12.25 -17.95 11.79
N GLY A 390 13.12 -18.97 11.74
CA GLY A 390 12.74 -20.29 11.27
C GLY A 390 12.30 -21.21 12.41
N GLY A 391 11.32 -22.09 12.13
CA GLY A 391 10.96 -23.21 12.98
C GLY A 391 11.87 -24.43 12.76
#